data_ef0980e25fd5ca9abcc3d4e39d955926
#
_entry.id   ef0980e25fd5ca9abcc3d4e39d955926
#
_cell.length_a   1.000
_cell.length_b   1.000
_cell.length_c   1.000
_cell.angle_alpha   90.00
_cell.angle_beta   90.00
_cell.angle_gamma   90.00
#
_symmetry.space_group_name_H-M   'P 1'
#
loop_
_entity.id
_entity.type
_entity.pdbx_description
1 polymer ?
#
loop_
_entity_poly.entity_id
_entity_poly.type
_entity_poly.pdbx_seq_one_letter_code
_entity_poly.pdbx_strand_id
1 'polypeptide(L)'
;MPTRLSTGYFDRIYSESDDPWQLGGRWYEQRKYAITLALLPYRRYRHAFEPGCSVGVLTEQLTSRCDHVTSTDIASAALDSAHRRLVDAGRRRNVTLLRRSVDDPWPQEGFDLVVLSELCYYLHAEVLRDTLDREIPLLRPGTTVVAAHWRHPVAEYPITGEYATDVIAATSELHHLGGYRDEDMIIEVFDTGSATSVAARTGVPGA
;
A
#
# COMPACT_ATOMS: atom_id res chain seq x y z
N MET A 1 24.36 5.98 -7.72
CA MET A 1 23.52 4.81 -8.09
C MET A 1 22.06 5.27 -8.09
N PRO A 2 21.21 4.80 -9.00
CA PRO A 2 19.79 5.14 -8.90
C PRO A 2 19.22 4.60 -7.57
N THR A 3 18.40 5.40 -6.91
CA THR A 3 17.84 5.09 -5.58
C THR A 3 16.59 4.19 -5.66
N ARG A 4 16.00 4.05 -6.83
CA ARG A 4 14.82 3.26 -7.15
C ARG A 4 14.72 2.95 -8.64
N LEU A 5 13.77 2.13 -9.05
CA LEU A 5 13.39 2.01 -10.45
C LEU A 5 12.92 3.37 -10.98
N SER A 6 13.38 3.71 -12.19
CA SER A 6 13.13 5.03 -12.78
C SER A 6 11.68 5.21 -13.21
N THR A 7 11.19 6.45 -13.28
CA THR A 7 9.90 6.77 -13.89
C THR A 7 9.80 6.24 -15.31
N GLY A 8 10.88 6.33 -16.11
CA GLY A 8 10.91 5.80 -17.47
C GLY A 8 10.77 4.28 -17.58
N TYR A 9 11.08 3.51 -16.52
CA TYR A 9 10.78 2.07 -16.47
C TYR A 9 9.26 1.86 -16.47
N PHE A 10 8.54 2.56 -15.61
CA PHE A 10 7.08 2.46 -15.51
C PHE A 10 6.37 3.07 -16.72
N ASP A 11 6.83 4.22 -17.20
CA ASP A 11 6.25 4.86 -18.41
C ASP A 11 6.30 3.90 -19.61
N ARG A 12 7.41 3.13 -19.78
CA ARG A 12 7.50 2.12 -20.83
C ARG A 12 6.49 1.01 -20.64
N ILE A 13 6.37 0.45 -19.42
CA ILE A 13 5.45 -0.65 -19.11
C ILE A 13 4.00 -0.23 -19.39
N TYR A 14 3.60 0.96 -18.93
CA TYR A 14 2.25 1.47 -19.16
C TYR A 14 2.01 1.94 -20.61
N SER A 15 3.06 2.16 -21.41
CA SER A 15 2.90 2.42 -22.87
C SER A 15 2.54 1.17 -23.65
N GLU A 16 2.89 -0.02 -23.12
CA GLU A 16 2.63 -1.31 -23.76
C GLU A 16 1.28 -1.93 -23.36
N SER A 17 0.74 -1.55 -22.20
CA SER A 17 -0.53 -2.07 -21.69
C SER A 17 -1.17 -1.12 -20.67
N ASP A 18 -2.49 -0.95 -20.76
CA ASP A 18 -3.29 -0.18 -19.79
C ASP A 18 -3.33 -0.84 -18.39
N ASP A 19 -3.14 -2.16 -18.29
CA ASP A 19 -3.04 -2.93 -17.04
C ASP A 19 -1.93 -4.00 -17.16
N PRO A 20 -0.66 -3.62 -17.02
CA PRO A 20 0.48 -4.48 -17.32
C PRO A 20 0.54 -5.75 -16.46
N TRP A 21 0.08 -5.68 -15.24
CA TRP A 21 0.06 -6.82 -14.32
C TRP A 21 -1.28 -7.56 -14.28
N GLN A 22 -2.27 -7.09 -15.07
CA GLN A 22 -3.63 -7.64 -15.11
C GLN A 22 -4.31 -7.62 -13.71
N LEU A 23 -4.10 -6.51 -12.99
CA LEU A 23 -4.57 -6.34 -11.61
C LEU A 23 -6.10 -6.47 -11.49
N GLY A 24 -6.83 -6.05 -12.53
CA GLY A 24 -8.29 -6.15 -12.56
C GLY A 24 -8.82 -7.56 -12.90
N GLY A 25 -8.00 -8.43 -13.51
CA GLY A 25 -8.48 -9.69 -14.10
C GLY A 25 -8.02 -10.96 -13.40
N ARG A 26 -6.84 -10.99 -12.82
CA ARG A 26 -6.27 -12.20 -12.23
C ARG A 26 -6.93 -12.57 -10.90
N TRP A 27 -7.28 -13.85 -10.75
CA TRP A 27 -7.77 -14.38 -9.47
C TRP A 27 -6.77 -14.17 -8.33
N TYR A 28 -5.48 -14.31 -8.60
CA TYR A 28 -4.42 -14.02 -7.62
C TYR A 28 -4.54 -12.62 -7.04
N GLU A 29 -4.71 -11.59 -7.87
CA GLU A 29 -4.84 -10.21 -7.46
C GLU A 29 -6.12 -9.97 -6.64
N GLN A 30 -7.24 -10.51 -7.10
CA GLN A 30 -8.51 -10.43 -6.39
C GLN A 30 -8.40 -11.05 -4.99
N ARG A 31 -7.77 -12.23 -4.90
CA ARG A 31 -7.55 -12.94 -3.63
C ARG A 31 -6.61 -12.14 -2.72
N LYS A 32 -5.51 -11.61 -3.24
CA LYS A 32 -4.56 -10.78 -2.48
C LYS A 32 -5.25 -9.57 -1.86
N TYR A 33 -6.00 -8.82 -2.65
CA TYR A 33 -6.74 -7.64 -2.16
C TYR A 33 -7.80 -8.01 -1.14
N ALA A 34 -8.54 -9.10 -1.34
CA ALA A 34 -9.52 -9.56 -0.37
C ALA A 34 -8.89 -9.93 0.97
N ILE A 35 -7.73 -10.61 0.98
CA ILE A 35 -6.99 -10.94 2.20
C ILE A 35 -6.46 -9.66 2.85
N THR A 36 -5.86 -8.74 2.08
CA THR A 36 -5.36 -7.45 2.57
C THR A 36 -6.47 -6.70 3.31
N LEU A 37 -7.65 -6.57 2.70
CA LEU A 37 -8.79 -5.88 3.32
C LEU A 37 -9.36 -6.62 4.53
N ALA A 38 -9.30 -7.96 4.55
CA ALA A 38 -9.77 -8.77 5.67
C ALA A 38 -8.86 -8.66 6.90
N LEU A 39 -7.57 -8.43 6.69
CA LEU A 39 -6.57 -8.25 7.76
C LEU A 39 -6.66 -6.88 8.44
N LEU A 40 -7.31 -5.90 7.83
CA LEU A 40 -7.43 -4.56 8.42
C LEU A 40 -8.21 -4.59 9.73
N PRO A 41 -7.62 -4.13 10.88
CA PRO A 41 -8.19 -4.27 12.21
C PRO A 41 -9.45 -3.45 12.46
N TYR A 42 -9.68 -2.38 11.69
CA TYR A 42 -10.88 -1.55 11.84
C TYR A 42 -11.88 -1.82 10.72
N ARG A 43 -13.16 -1.77 11.06
CA ARG A 43 -14.25 -1.93 10.10
C ARG A 43 -14.24 -0.84 9.03
N ARG A 44 -13.87 0.40 9.41
CA ARG A 44 -13.84 1.57 8.54
C ARG A 44 -12.75 2.55 8.98
N TYR A 45 -12.15 3.22 8.01
CA TYR A 45 -11.16 4.27 8.18
C TYR A 45 -11.69 5.60 7.64
N ARG A 46 -11.21 6.70 8.19
CA ARG A 46 -11.57 8.04 7.71
C ARG A 46 -10.79 8.41 6.46
N HIS A 47 -9.47 8.17 6.47
CA HIS A 47 -8.61 8.60 5.38
C HIS A 47 -7.44 7.63 5.19
N ALA A 48 -7.42 6.95 4.06
CA ALA A 48 -6.33 6.08 3.66
C ALA A 48 -5.32 6.78 2.76
N PHE A 49 -4.05 6.42 2.90
CA PHE A 49 -2.99 6.74 1.94
C PHE A 49 -2.52 5.46 1.24
N GLU A 50 -2.51 5.48 -0.09
CA GLU A 50 -2.09 4.38 -0.95
C GLU A 50 -1.07 4.89 -1.97
N PRO A 51 0.24 4.84 -1.71
CA PRO A 51 1.26 5.09 -2.72
C PRO A 51 1.39 3.90 -3.68
N GLY A 52 1.64 4.18 -4.97
CA GLY A 52 1.79 3.17 -6.01
C GLY A 52 0.46 2.51 -6.41
N CYS A 53 -0.60 3.30 -6.58
CA CYS A 53 -1.95 2.79 -6.83
C CYS A 53 -2.14 2.12 -8.20
N SER A 54 -1.18 2.24 -9.11
CA SER A 54 -1.28 1.69 -10.46
C SER A 54 -2.60 2.08 -11.13
N VAL A 55 -3.31 1.15 -11.71
CA VAL A 55 -4.60 1.37 -12.40
C VAL A 55 -5.81 1.43 -11.46
N GLY A 56 -5.59 1.58 -10.15
CA GLY A 56 -6.60 1.90 -9.16
C GLY A 56 -7.52 0.75 -8.73
N VAL A 57 -7.12 -0.50 -8.94
CA VAL A 57 -7.96 -1.67 -8.56
C VAL A 57 -8.12 -1.76 -7.04
N LEU A 58 -7.01 -1.69 -6.29
CA LEU A 58 -7.07 -1.68 -4.83
C LEU A 58 -7.68 -0.38 -4.31
N THR A 59 -7.37 0.76 -4.94
CA THR A 59 -7.98 2.06 -4.61
C THR A 59 -9.51 1.98 -4.62
N GLU A 60 -10.09 1.41 -5.68
CA GLU A 60 -11.54 1.20 -5.80
C GLU A 60 -12.10 0.40 -4.61
N GLN A 61 -11.43 -0.71 -4.26
CA GLN A 61 -11.85 -1.56 -3.15
C GLN A 61 -11.71 -0.86 -1.79
N LEU A 62 -10.65 -0.06 -1.59
CA LEU A 62 -10.43 0.75 -0.39
C LEU A 62 -11.57 1.75 -0.15
N THR A 63 -12.23 2.26 -1.19
CA THR A 63 -13.39 3.16 -1.03
C THR A 63 -14.57 2.51 -0.29
N SER A 64 -14.65 1.19 -0.23
CA SER A 64 -15.66 0.48 0.56
C SER A 64 -15.34 0.46 2.06
N ARG A 65 -14.07 0.67 2.41
CA ARG A 65 -13.53 0.61 3.78
C ARG A 65 -13.10 1.98 4.32
N CYS A 66 -13.04 3.00 3.46
CA CYS A 66 -12.57 4.33 3.82
C CYS A 66 -13.58 5.40 3.40
N ASP A 67 -13.63 6.52 4.14
CA ASP A 67 -14.42 7.68 3.75
C ASP A 67 -13.74 8.44 2.63
N HIS A 68 -12.39 8.50 2.67
CA HIS A 68 -11.56 9.08 1.63
C HIS A 68 -10.27 8.25 1.42
N VAL A 69 -9.76 8.24 0.19
CA VAL A 69 -8.47 7.62 -0.16
C VAL A 69 -7.64 8.63 -0.94
N THR A 70 -6.43 8.91 -0.48
CA THR A 70 -5.41 9.62 -1.25
C THR A 70 -4.46 8.58 -1.83
N SER A 71 -4.47 8.45 -3.17
CA SER A 71 -3.63 7.48 -3.87
C SER A 71 -2.64 8.21 -4.76
N THR A 72 -1.41 7.68 -4.84
CA THR A 72 -0.37 8.27 -5.68
C THR A 72 0.25 7.24 -6.62
N ASP A 73 0.76 7.71 -7.75
CA ASP A 73 1.62 6.94 -8.64
C ASP A 73 2.59 7.89 -9.36
N ILE A 74 3.75 7.37 -9.78
CA ILE A 74 4.72 8.15 -10.55
C ILE A 74 4.39 8.22 -12.04
N ALA A 75 3.64 7.24 -12.55
CA ALA A 75 3.25 7.13 -13.95
C ALA A 75 1.90 7.82 -14.21
N SER A 76 1.90 8.82 -15.08
CA SER A 76 0.66 9.53 -15.44
C SER A 76 -0.37 8.60 -16.08
N ALA A 77 0.05 7.67 -16.93
CA ALA A 77 -0.84 6.71 -17.59
C ALA A 77 -1.56 5.79 -16.59
N ALA A 78 -0.88 5.39 -15.50
CA ALA A 78 -1.50 4.65 -14.39
C ALA A 78 -2.63 5.47 -13.74
N LEU A 79 -2.35 6.74 -13.40
CA LEU A 79 -3.33 7.64 -12.80
C LEU A 79 -4.52 7.93 -13.72
N ASP A 80 -4.30 8.04 -15.04
CA ASP A 80 -5.38 8.20 -16.02
C ASP A 80 -6.28 6.96 -16.07
N SER A 81 -5.69 5.76 -16.00
CA SER A 81 -6.43 4.50 -15.93
C SER A 81 -7.20 4.36 -14.60
N ALA A 82 -6.55 4.70 -13.48
CA ALA A 82 -7.19 4.74 -12.16
C ALA A 82 -8.36 5.73 -12.14
N HIS A 83 -8.19 6.93 -12.73
CA HIS A 83 -9.26 7.91 -12.83
C HIS A 83 -10.48 7.36 -13.60
N ARG A 84 -10.28 6.74 -14.79
CA ARG A 84 -11.36 6.13 -15.57
C ARG A 84 -12.08 5.06 -14.76
N ARG A 85 -11.34 4.14 -14.14
CA ARG A 85 -11.89 3.07 -13.27
C ARG A 85 -12.78 3.63 -12.17
N LEU A 86 -12.31 4.64 -11.45
CA LEU A 86 -13.04 5.25 -10.33
C LEU A 86 -14.29 6.02 -10.78
N VAL A 87 -14.27 6.63 -11.97
CA VAL A 87 -15.45 7.26 -12.59
C VAL A 87 -16.49 6.20 -12.93
N ASP A 88 -16.08 5.12 -13.61
CA ASP A 88 -16.96 4.04 -14.03
C ASP A 88 -17.60 3.32 -12.83
N ALA A 89 -16.84 3.15 -11.75
CA ALA A 89 -17.34 2.59 -10.49
C ALA A 89 -18.16 3.56 -9.64
N GLY A 90 -18.29 4.83 -10.02
CA GLY A 90 -18.97 5.86 -9.23
C GLY A 90 -18.26 6.24 -7.92
N ARG A 91 -16.95 5.98 -7.82
CA ARG A 91 -16.13 6.19 -6.60
C ARG A 91 -15.24 7.43 -6.64
N ARG A 92 -15.19 8.13 -7.76
CA ARG A 92 -14.25 9.24 -7.99
C ARG A 92 -14.28 10.34 -6.92
N ARG A 93 -15.43 10.61 -6.32
CA ARG A 93 -15.60 11.68 -5.31
C ARG A 93 -14.89 11.39 -3.99
N ASN A 94 -14.63 10.14 -3.70
CA ASN A 94 -14.01 9.67 -2.45
C ASN A 94 -12.50 9.46 -2.59
N VAL A 95 -11.90 9.86 -3.74
CA VAL A 95 -10.50 9.60 -4.01
C VAL A 95 -9.79 10.87 -4.51
N THR A 96 -8.62 11.14 -3.94
CA THR A 96 -7.64 12.10 -4.47
C THR A 96 -6.53 11.32 -5.18
N LEU A 97 -6.27 11.63 -6.44
CA LEU A 97 -5.16 11.05 -7.21
C LEU A 97 -4.07 12.10 -7.39
N LEU A 98 -2.83 11.78 -7.02
CA LEU A 98 -1.68 12.67 -7.11
C LEU A 98 -0.52 11.99 -7.82
N ARG A 99 0.17 12.72 -8.69
CA ARG A 99 1.42 12.23 -9.29
C ARG A 99 2.57 12.46 -8.31
N ARG A 100 3.02 11.40 -7.64
CA ARG A 100 4.06 11.46 -6.61
C ARG A 100 4.70 10.09 -6.41
N SER A 101 5.99 10.07 -6.10
CA SER A 101 6.68 8.86 -5.69
C SER A 101 6.45 8.57 -4.20
N VAL A 102 6.60 7.31 -3.80
CA VAL A 102 6.50 6.91 -2.38
C VAL A 102 7.65 7.48 -1.54
N ASP A 103 8.82 7.71 -2.14
CA ASP A 103 10.00 8.30 -1.50
C ASP A 103 9.97 9.84 -1.44
N ASP A 104 9.00 10.49 -2.10
CA ASP A 104 8.69 11.91 -1.84
C ASP A 104 8.04 12.08 -0.45
N PRO A 105 8.08 13.27 0.17
CA PRO A 105 7.32 13.54 1.38
C PRO A 105 5.84 13.20 1.21
N TRP A 106 5.26 12.44 2.15
CA TRP A 106 3.86 12.05 2.05
C TRP A 106 2.93 13.25 2.29
N PRO A 107 1.71 13.27 1.71
CA PRO A 107 0.74 14.31 2.01
C PRO A 107 0.39 14.31 3.50
N GLN A 108 0.38 15.49 4.14
CA GLN A 108 0.13 15.63 5.57
C GLN A 108 -1.38 15.81 5.85
N GLU A 109 -2.18 14.76 5.57
CA GLU A 109 -3.65 14.82 5.61
C GLU A 109 -4.25 14.06 6.80
N GLY A 110 -3.41 13.60 7.72
CA GLY A 110 -3.85 12.91 8.94
C GLY A 110 -4.49 11.55 8.68
N PHE A 111 -3.79 10.72 7.93
CA PHE A 111 -4.17 9.36 7.61
C PHE A 111 -4.35 8.49 8.86
N ASP A 112 -5.32 7.57 8.82
CA ASP A 112 -5.51 6.51 9.81
C ASP A 112 -5.33 5.10 9.21
N LEU A 113 -5.03 5.04 7.89
CA LEU A 113 -4.57 3.84 7.18
C LEU A 113 -3.48 4.21 6.17
N VAL A 114 -2.41 3.44 6.12
CA VAL A 114 -1.40 3.47 5.05
C VAL A 114 -1.32 2.09 4.42
N VAL A 115 -1.36 2.02 3.08
CA VAL A 115 -1.36 0.77 2.32
C VAL A 115 -0.14 0.72 1.41
N LEU A 116 0.85 -0.08 1.77
CA LEU A 116 2.09 -0.31 1.01
C LEU A 116 1.96 -1.63 0.25
N SER A 117 1.29 -1.61 -0.90
CA SER A 117 1.00 -2.82 -1.68
C SER A 117 1.82 -2.88 -2.96
N GLU A 118 2.63 -3.94 -3.12
CA GLU A 118 3.42 -4.26 -4.33
C GLU A 118 4.34 -3.11 -4.79
N LEU A 119 4.96 -2.40 -3.83
CA LEU A 119 5.62 -1.14 -4.10
C LEU A 119 7.04 -1.06 -3.54
N CYS A 120 7.25 -1.47 -2.28
CA CYS A 120 8.47 -1.14 -1.53
C CYS A 120 9.74 -1.79 -2.11
N TYR A 121 9.61 -2.89 -2.82
CA TYR A 121 10.73 -3.57 -3.48
C TYR A 121 11.25 -2.84 -4.74
N TYR A 122 10.58 -1.78 -5.20
CA TYR A 122 11.08 -0.90 -6.25
C TYR A 122 12.09 0.14 -5.75
N LEU A 123 12.24 0.27 -4.42
CA LEU A 123 13.22 1.12 -3.76
C LEU A 123 14.46 0.31 -3.33
N HIS A 124 15.62 0.94 -3.31
CA HIS A 124 16.75 0.39 -2.57
C HIS A 124 16.46 0.42 -1.06
N ALA A 125 16.99 -0.54 -0.32
CA ALA A 125 16.69 -0.71 1.11
C ALA A 125 16.97 0.53 1.96
N GLU A 126 18.02 1.28 1.66
CA GLU A 126 18.37 2.52 2.36
C GLU A 126 17.31 3.60 2.12
N VAL A 127 16.86 3.75 0.86
CA VAL A 127 15.81 4.73 0.51
C VAL A 127 14.49 4.36 1.16
N LEU A 128 14.13 3.08 1.18
CA LEU A 128 12.93 2.61 1.86
C LEU A 128 13.00 2.93 3.36
N ARG A 129 14.14 2.62 4.00
CA ARG A 129 14.34 2.92 5.43
C ARG A 129 14.24 4.41 5.71
N ASP A 130 14.98 5.24 4.96
CA ASP A 130 14.97 6.70 5.13
C ASP A 130 13.56 7.27 4.95
N THR A 131 12.77 6.71 4.01
CA THR A 131 11.38 7.11 3.78
C THR A 131 10.51 6.76 4.99
N LEU A 132 10.60 5.54 5.49
CA LEU A 132 9.81 5.09 6.64
C LEU A 132 10.19 5.84 7.92
N ASP A 133 11.50 6.02 8.19
CA ASP A 133 12.01 6.75 9.36
C ASP A 133 11.58 8.23 9.34
N ARG A 134 11.37 8.80 8.17
CA ARG A 134 10.85 10.16 8.02
C ARG A 134 9.34 10.25 8.19
N GLU A 135 8.59 9.31 7.61
CA GLU A 135 7.13 9.46 7.45
C GLU A 135 6.32 8.77 8.57
N ILE A 136 6.79 7.63 9.09
CA ILE A 136 6.06 6.91 10.12
C ILE A 136 5.88 7.72 11.40
N PRO A 137 6.90 8.46 11.91
CA PRO A 137 6.74 9.31 13.09
C PRO A 137 5.76 10.48 12.93
N LEU A 138 5.43 10.84 11.68
CA LEU A 138 4.46 11.91 11.38
C LEU A 138 3.01 11.41 11.39
N LEU A 139 2.80 10.10 11.37
CA LEU A 139 1.48 9.50 11.46
C LEU A 139 0.92 9.62 12.89
N ARG A 140 -0.40 9.66 13.00
CA ARG A 140 -1.05 9.67 14.32
C ARG A 140 -0.89 8.32 15.01
N PRO A 141 -0.71 8.28 16.33
CA PRO A 141 -0.80 7.02 17.07
C PRO A 141 -2.12 6.29 16.78
N GLY A 142 -2.04 4.99 16.52
CA GLY A 142 -3.20 4.17 16.13
C GLY A 142 -3.48 4.14 14.63
N THR A 143 -2.60 4.71 13.79
CA THR A 143 -2.66 4.54 12.34
C THR A 143 -2.28 3.09 11.99
N THR A 144 -3.13 2.43 11.21
CA THR A 144 -2.82 1.10 10.64
C THR A 144 -1.89 1.26 9.45
N VAL A 145 -0.82 0.47 9.41
CA VAL A 145 0.04 0.31 8.24
C VAL A 145 -0.06 -1.14 7.77
N VAL A 146 -0.48 -1.37 6.53
CA VAL A 146 -0.50 -2.70 5.92
C VAL A 146 0.50 -2.74 4.77
N ALA A 147 1.35 -3.76 4.75
CA ALA A 147 2.32 -4.03 3.69
C ALA A 147 1.98 -5.36 3.03
N ALA A 148 1.88 -5.39 1.71
CA ALA A 148 1.60 -6.59 0.94
C ALA A 148 2.62 -6.71 -0.20
N HIS A 149 3.35 -7.83 -0.28
CA HIS A 149 4.41 -8.00 -1.26
C HIS A 149 4.40 -9.39 -1.90
N TRP A 150 4.70 -9.41 -3.20
CA TRP A 150 5.07 -10.58 -3.97
C TRP A 150 6.38 -11.18 -3.43
N ARG A 151 6.44 -12.50 -3.24
CA ARG A 151 7.59 -13.16 -2.61
C ARG A 151 8.64 -13.69 -3.58
N HIS A 152 8.25 -13.94 -4.83
CA HIS A 152 9.19 -14.47 -5.81
C HIS A 152 10.19 -13.39 -6.27
N PRO A 153 11.48 -13.73 -6.39
CA PRO A 153 12.49 -12.78 -6.83
C PRO A 153 12.25 -12.32 -8.27
N VAL A 154 12.44 -11.02 -8.51
CA VAL A 154 12.43 -10.41 -9.84
C VAL A 154 13.80 -9.75 -10.05
N ALA A 155 14.48 -10.13 -11.12
CA ALA A 155 15.89 -9.77 -11.34
C ALA A 155 16.12 -8.25 -11.46
N GLU A 156 15.11 -7.52 -11.96
CA GLU A 156 15.18 -6.08 -12.16
C GLU A 156 14.88 -5.27 -10.87
N TYR A 157 14.36 -5.92 -9.82
CA TYR A 157 13.98 -5.20 -8.60
C TYR A 157 15.17 -5.02 -7.67
N PRO A 158 15.34 -3.83 -7.06
CA PRO A 158 16.44 -3.54 -6.13
C PRO A 158 16.53 -4.48 -4.93
N ILE A 159 15.39 -4.89 -4.41
CA ILE A 159 15.28 -5.81 -3.27
C ILE A 159 14.10 -6.77 -3.48
N THR A 160 14.03 -7.83 -2.67
CA THR A 160 12.89 -8.75 -2.68
C THR A 160 11.72 -8.22 -1.84
N GLY A 161 10.50 -8.74 -2.08
CA GLY A 161 9.33 -8.40 -1.26
C GLY A 161 9.49 -8.81 0.21
N GLU A 162 10.18 -9.94 0.47
CA GLU A 162 10.49 -10.34 1.85
C GLU A 162 11.43 -9.34 2.52
N TYR A 163 12.50 -8.93 1.84
CA TYR A 163 13.44 -7.97 2.41
C TYR A 163 12.79 -6.59 2.62
N ALA A 164 11.91 -6.16 1.71
CA ALA A 164 11.13 -4.94 1.89
C ALA A 164 10.24 -5.03 3.15
N THR A 165 9.59 -6.19 3.35
CA THR A 165 8.76 -6.45 4.55
C THR A 165 9.60 -6.43 5.82
N ASP A 166 10.81 -7.01 5.81
CA ASP A 166 11.74 -6.98 6.96
C ASP A 166 12.16 -5.55 7.31
N VAL A 167 12.43 -4.70 6.30
CA VAL A 167 12.76 -3.28 6.51
C VAL A 167 11.58 -2.55 7.17
N ILE A 168 10.35 -2.80 6.71
CA ILE A 168 9.14 -2.21 7.30
C ILE A 168 8.96 -2.69 8.75
N ALA A 169 9.09 -3.99 8.99
CA ALA A 169 8.93 -4.56 10.33
C ALA A 169 9.99 -4.08 11.34
N ALA A 170 11.15 -3.68 10.86
CA ALA A 170 12.24 -3.13 11.68
C ALA A 170 12.09 -1.61 11.94
N THR A 171 11.09 -0.94 11.35
CA THR A 171 10.87 0.49 11.55
C THR A 171 10.37 0.75 12.96
N SER A 172 11.01 1.70 13.67
CA SER A 172 10.56 2.16 14.98
C SER A 172 9.09 2.58 14.94
N GLU A 173 8.38 2.44 16.04
CA GLU A 173 6.97 2.86 16.19
C GLU A 173 5.96 2.00 15.40
N LEU A 174 6.39 1.00 14.63
CA LEU A 174 5.49 0.02 14.03
C LEU A 174 5.36 -1.21 14.94
N HIS A 175 4.17 -1.41 15.48
CA HIS A 175 3.83 -2.55 16.34
C HIS A 175 3.08 -3.59 15.51
N HIS A 176 3.66 -4.77 15.35
CA HIS A 176 3.07 -5.83 14.55
C HIS A 176 1.76 -6.35 15.19
N LEU A 177 0.70 -6.42 14.39
CA LEU A 177 -0.62 -6.91 14.79
C LEU A 177 -0.91 -8.34 14.30
N GLY A 178 -0.39 -8.71 13.15
CA GLY A 178 -0.63 -9.99 12.49
C GLY A 178 -0.44 -9.89 11.01
N GLY A 179 -0.62 -11.00 10.30
CA GLY A 179 -0.41 -11.04 8.87
C GLY A 179 -0.91 -12.32 8.21
N TYR A 180 -0.61 -12.44 6.92
CA TYR A 180 -0.85 -13.61 6.10
C TYR A 180 0.40 -13.91 5.28
N ARG A 181 0.75 -15.20 5.16
CA ARG A 181 1.88 -15.65 4.35
C ARG A 181 1.54 -16.96 3.67
N ASP A 182 1.78 -17.03 2.37
CA ASP A 182 1.79 -18.27 1.61
C ASP A 182 3.04 -18.33 0.69
N GLU A 183 3.03 -19.19 -0.33
CA GLU A 183 4.15 -19.33 -1.24
C GLU A 183 4.38 -18.06 -2.08
N ASP A 184 3.30 -17.36 -2.44
CA ASP A 184 3.32 -16.27 -3.42
C ASP A 184 3.36 -14.87 -2.80
N MET A 185 2.76 -14.68 -1.61
CA MET A 185 2.61 -13.36 -1.01
C MET A 185 2.90 -13.35 0.50
N ILE A 186 3.33 -12.20 0.98
CA ILE A 186 3.42 -11.86 2.38
C ILE A 186 2.65 -10.57 2.63
N ILE A 187 1.77 -10.57 3.63
CA ILE A 187 0.99 -9.39 4.04
C ILE A 187 1.17 -9.24 5.54
N GLU A 188 1.66 -8.09 5.98
CA GLU A 188 1.88 -7.77 7.39
C GLU A 188 1.12 -6.50 7.77
N VAL A 189 0.56 -6.49 8.96
CA VAL A 189 -0.23 -5.37 9.49
C VAL A 189 0.38 -4.87 10.77
N PHE A 190 0.54 -3.56 10.85
CA PHE A 190 1.14 -2.86 11.97
C PHE A 190 0.22 -1.72 12.45
N ASP A 191 0.47 -1.26 13.66
CA ASP A 191 -0.16 -0.08 14.26
C ASP A 191 0.92 0.85 14.80
N THR A 192 0.77 2.17 14.62
CA THR A 192 1.74 3.16 15.11
C THR A 192 1.59 3.51 16.60
N GLY A 193 0.60 2.96 17.28
CA GLY A 193 0.32 3.24 18.70
C GLY A 193 0.57 2.08 19.63
N SER A 194 0.09 0.88 19.27
CA SER A 194 0.20 -0.30 20.15
C SER A 194 -0.11 -1.60 19.41
N ALA A 195 0.39 -2.72 19.92
CA ALA A 195 0.06 -4.07 19.47
C ALA A 195 -1.26 -4.61 20.04
N THR A 196 -2.23 -3.76 20.37
CA THR A 196 -3.51 -4.20 20.93
C THR A 196 -4.31 -5.01 19.90
N SER A 197 -4.74 -6.20 20.28
CA SER A 197 -5.50 -7.10 19.39
C SER A 197 -6.88 -6.51 18.98
N VAL A 198 -7.43 -6.98 17.87
CA VAL A 198 -8.78 -6.59 17.43
C VAL A 198 -9.83 -6.97 18.47
N ALA A 199 -9.70 -8.15 19.09
CA ALA A 199 -10.61 -8.61 20.14
C ALA A 199 -10.62 -7.66 21.34
N ALA A 200 -9.42 -7.28 21.84
CA ALA A 200 -9.31 -6.33 22.94
C ALA A 200 -9.86 -4.95 22.58
N ARG A 201 -9.58 -4.45 21.36
CA ARG A 201 -10.10 -3.15 20.87
C ARG A 201 -11.63 -3.12 20.75
N THR A 202 -12.24 -4.27 20.48
CA THR A 202 -13.69 -4.40 20.31
C THR A 202 -14.43 -4.88 21.56
N GLY A 203 -13.72 -5.03 22.69
CA GLY A 203 -14.29 -5.38 23.98
C GLY A 203 -14.74 -6.84 24.10
N VAL A 204 -14.07 -7.77 23.40
CA VAL A 204 -14.33 -9.20 23.57
C VAL A 204 -13.85 -9.62 24.96
N PRO A 205 -14.72 -10.22 25.81
CA PRO A 205 -14.34 -10.61 27.16
C PRO A 205 -13.16 -11.58 27.19
N GLY A 206 -12.14 -11.27 28.00
CA GLY A 206 -10.96 -12.12 28.17
C GLY A 206 -9.84 -11.91 27.13
N ALA A 207 -9.98 -10.91 26.26
CA ALA A 207 -8.95 -10.54 25.29
C ALA A 207 -8.00 -9.46 25.82
#